data_27fcf3b683bbb39deb39cd0167103e05
#
_entry.id   27fcf3b683bbb39deb39cd0167103e05
#
_cell.length_a   1.000
_cell.length_b   1.000
_cell.length_c   1.000
_cell.angle_alpha   90.00
_cell.angle_beta   90.00
_cell.angle_gamma   90.00
#
_symmetry.space_group_name_H-M   'P 1'
#
loop_
_entity.id
_entity.type
_entity.pdbx_description
1 polymer ?
#
loop_
_entity_poly.entity_id
_entity_poly.type
_entity_poly.pdbx_seq_one_letter_code
_entity_poly.pdbx_strand_id
1 'polypeptide(L)'
;MGIKYIYGYARVSTREQDLIRQMDMLEKYNCTEILTEKMSGTKTNRPELVRLKDKIRPGDTLIVESFSRLGRSTKDLMELMEYFEHKDVKLISIKENFDTTTPHGKLMLTVFQAFSQFERDLIAQRTNEGLASARARGRKGGRPRVKDKNIEKALKLYNSKDYSISEIMEMSGVSQATLYRYIKTTSKLSISK
;
A
#
# COMPACT_ATOMS: atom_id res chain seq x y z
N MET A 1 13.00 -3.55 32.35
CA MET A 1 12.07 -2.61 31.69
C MET A 1 12.91 -1.68 30.81
N GLY A 2 12.67 -1.65 29.50
CA GLY A 2 13.40 -0.74 28.61
C GLY A 2 13.00 0.72 28.84
N ILE A 3 13.91 1.65 28.52
CA ILE A 3 13.63 3.09 28.54
C ILE A 3 12.56 3.36 27.47
N LYS A 4 11.46 4.01 27.86
CA LYS A 4 10.40 4.46 26.94
C LYS A 4 10.71 5.87 26.47
N TYR A 5 10.62 6.07 25.15
CA TYR A 5 10.88 7.35 24.53
C TYR A 5 9.57 8.06 24.19
N ILE A 6 9.59 9.38 24.22
CA ILE A 6 8.47 10.24 23.81
C ILE A 6 8.92 11.00 22.56
N TYR A 7 8.28 10.71 21.44
CA TYR A 7 8.56 11.36 20.16
C TYR A 7 7.50 12.41 19.87
N GLY A 8 7.92 13.61 19.51
CA GLY A 8 7.07 14.63 18.91
C GLY A 8 7.15 14.55 17.40
N TYR A 9 6.02 14.75 16.71
CA TYR A 9 6.02 14.91 15.27
C TYR A 9 5.30 16.20 14.87
N ALA A 10 6.03 17.09 14.19
CA ALA A 10 5.52 18.35 13.68
C ALA A 10 5.59 18.36 12.16
N ARG A 11 4.52 18.87 11.51
CA ARG A 11 4.47 19.01 10.05
C ARG A 11 4.02 20.40 9.66
N VAL A 12 4.81 21.06 8.81
CA VAL A 12 4.51 22.41 8.30
C VAL A 12 4.59 22.47 6.79
N SER A 13 3.76 23.34 6.17
CA SER A 13 3.83 23.56 4.73
C SER A 13 4.94 24.54 4.36
N THR A 14 4.92 25.77 4.88
CA THR A 14 5.89 26.83 4.53
C THR A 14 6.03 27.94 5.57
N ARG A 15 5.16 28.02 6.57
CA ARG A 15 5.19 29.12 7.56
C ARG A 15 6.01 28.74 8.76
N GLU A 16 7.11 29.42 9.01
CA GLU A 16 7.97 29.22 10.18
C GLU A 16 7.22 29.43 11.50
N GLN A 17 6.31 30.40 11.57
CA GLN A 17 5.49 30.66 12.75
C GLN A 17 4.63 29.44 13.18
N ASP A 18 4.09 28.68 12.24
CA ASP A 18 3.34 27.46 12.54
C ASP A 18 4.25 26.36 13.13
N LEU A 19 5.51 26.34 12.74
CA LEU A 19 6.48 25.39 13.29
C LEU A 19 6.84 25.73 14.73
N ILE A 20 7.17 26.97 15.01
CA ILE A 20 7.54 27.42 16.37
C ILE A 20 6.42 27.08 17.35
N ARG A 21 5.18 27.42 17.00
CA ARG A 21 4.01 27.11 17.83
C ARG A 21 3.81 25.61 18.10
N GLN A 22 4.06 24.75 17.09
CA GLN A 22 4.00 23.30 17.27
C GLN A 22 5.12 22.80 18.16
N MET A 23 6.32 23.34 18.00
CA MET A 23 7.49 23.00 18.86
C MET A 23 7.21 23.36 20.32
N ASP A 24 6.76 24.59 20.59
CA ASP A 24 6.43 25.05 21.94
C ASP A 24 5.36 24.18 22.62
N MET A 25 4.39 23.68 21.84
CA MET A 25 3.38 22.73 22.36
C MET A 25 3.98 21.36 22.68
N LEU A 26 4.81 20.81 21.79
CA LEU A 26 5.42 19.50 21.95
C LEU A 26 6.46 19.47 23.05
N GLU A 27 7.22 20.55 23.25
CA GLU A 27 8.22 20.69 24.32
C GLU A 27 7.58 20.56 25.71
N LYS A 28 6.36 21.06 25.91
CA LYS A 28 5.62 20.91 27.17
C LYS A 28 5.33 19.46 27.57
N TYR A 29 5.41 18.54 26.61
CA TYR A 29 5.21 17.11 26.86
C TYR A 29 6.53 16.34 27.07
N ASN A 30 7.64 17.05 27.27
CA ASN A 30 8.97 16.45 27.49
C ASN A 30 9.35 15.42 26.43
N CYS A 31 9.12 15.74 25.15
CA CYS A 31 9.53 14.88 24.05
C CYS A 31 11.03 14.66 24.05
N THR A 32 11.46 13.42 23.98
CA THR A 32 12.88 13.02 23.87
C THR A 32 13.49 13.50 22.55
N GLU A 33 12.70 13.46 21.49
CA GLU A 33 13.06 13.93 20.16
C GLU A 33 11.81 14.45 19.45
N ILE A 34 11.94 15.57 18.73
CA ILE A 34 10.87 16.12 17.88
C ILE A 34 11.33 16.07 16.44
N LEU A 35 10.62 15.27 15.62
CA LEU A 35 10.87 15.17 14.20
C LEU A 35 10.00 16.17 13.44
N THR A 36 10.64 16.97 12.59
CA THR A 36 9.98 18.07 11.90
C THR A 36 9.94 17.84 10.39
N GLU A 37 8.75 17.68 9.84
CA GLU A 37 8.52 17.49 8.41
C GLU A 37 8.24 18.84 7.74
N LYS A 38 9.14 19.30 6.87
CA LYS A 38 8.91 20.48 6.01
C LYS A 38 8.40 20.01 4.66
N MET A 39 7.15 20.32 4.33
CA MET A 39 6.53 19.97 3.05
C MET A 39 6.48 21.17 2.10
N SER A 40 7.21 21.10 0.99
CA SER A 40 6.96 21.97 -0.16
C SER A 40 5.86 21.36 -1.06
N GLY A 41 4.92 22.16 -1.51
CA GLY A 41 3.60 21.83 -2.09
C GLY A 41 3.45 20.67 -3.08
N THR A 42 4.51 20.12 -3.66
CA THR A 42 4.46 19.01 -4.63
C THR A 42 5.12 17.71 -4.15
N LYS A 43 5.92 17.74 -3.08
CA LYS A 43 6.64 16.55 -2.63
C LYS A 43 5.77 15.69 -1.71
N THR A 44 5.45 14.49 -2.16
CA THR A 44 4.68 13.50 -1.40
C THR A 44 5.51 12.74 -0.35
N ASN A 45 6.83 12.84 -0.39
CA ASN A 45 7.71 12.14 0.53
C ASN A 45 7.69 12.76 1.93
N ARG A 46 7.69 11.90 2.95
CA ARG A 46 7.73 12.23 4.39
C ARG A 46 8.93 11.56 5.03
N PRO A 47 10.16 12.01 4.75
CA PRO A 47 11.37 11.36 5.25
C PRO A 47 11.43 11.31 6.77
N GLU A 48 10.96 12.35 7.46
CA GLU A 48 10.96 12.36 8.92
C GLU A 48 9.90 11.42 9.54
N LEU A 49 8.76 11.24 8.87
CA LEU A 49 7.81 10.21 9.31
C LEU A 49 8.36 8.78 9.08
N VAL A 50 9.07 8.55 7.98
CA VAL A 50 9.73 7.26 7.73
C VAL A 50 10.78 7.02 8.80
N ARG A 51 11.65 8.00 9.06
CA ARG A 51 12.65 7.93 10.13
C ARG A 51 12.03 7.67 11.51
N LEU A 52 10.88 8.28 11.81
CA LEU A 52 10.14 8.03 13.04
C LEU A 52 9.69 6.57 13.11
N LYS A 53 9.08 6.05 12.03
CA LYS A 53 8.62 4.66 11.97
C LYS A 53 9.73 3.63 12.19
N ASP A 54 10.94 3.94 11.71
CA ASP A 54 12.12 3.07 11.89
C ASP A 54 12.67 3.12 13.31
N LYS A 55 12.62 4.28 13.97
CA LYS A 55 13.14 4.49 15.32
C LYS A 55 12.21 4.02 16.42
N ILE A 56 10.92 4.29 16.30
CA ILE A 56 9.93 4.11 17.36
C ILE A 56 9.74 2.63 17.69
N ARG A 57 9.66 2.32 18.98
CA ARG A 57 9.63 0.95 19.51
C ARG A 57 8.34 0.69 20.28
N PRO A 58 7.98 -0.59 20.50
CA PRO A 58 6.86 -0.93 21.36
C PRO A 58 6.96 -0.31 22.75
N GLY A 59 5.87 0.30 23.21
CA GLY A 59 5.80 1.00 24.49
C GLY A 59 6.20 2.47 24.45
N ASP A 60 6.77 2.98 23.35
CA ASP A 60 7.05 4.41 23.15
C ASP A 60 5.76 5.20 22.95
N THR A 61 5.88 6.54 23.01
CA THR A 61 4.74 7.46 22.83
C THR A 61 5.03 8.40 21.68
N LEU A 62 4.07 8.55 20.77
CA LEU A 62 4.05 9.55 19.71
C LEU A 62 3.06 10.66 20.07
N ILE A 63 3.52 11.92 20.05
CA ILE A 63 2.71 13.10 20.30
C ILE A 63 2.66 13.98 19.08
N VAL A 64 1.48 14.42 18.72
CA VAL A 64 1.24 15.37 17.62
C VAL A 64 0.36 16.54 18.09
N GLU A 65 0.53 17.70 17.47
CA GLU A 65 -0.35 18.86 17.75
C GLU A 65 -1.80 18.52 17.41
N SER A 66 -2.02 17.88 16.24
CA SER A 66 -3.34 17.51 15.74
C SER A 66 -3.25 16.37 14.74
N PHE A 67 -4.36 15.69 14.51
CA PHE A 67 -4.47 14.64 13.49
C PHE A 67 -4.14 15.14 12.09
N SER A 68 -4.44 16.40 11.79
CA SER A 68 -4.09 17.01 10.49
C SER A 68 -2.58 17.17 10.27
N ARG A 69 -1.76 17.09 11.33
CA ARG A 69 -0.30 17.09 11.22
C ARG A 69 0.24 15.68 11.00
N LEU A 70 -0.44 14.66 11.52
CA LEU A 70 -0.07 13.27 11.35
C LEU A 70 -0.52 12.72 9.99
N GLY A 71 -1.83 12.77 9.71
CA GLY A 71 -2.42 12.32 8.43
C GLY A 71 -2.54 13.44 7.40
N ARG A 72 -2.53 13.08 6.10
CA ARG A 72 -2.83 13.97 4.97
C ARG A 72 -4.30 13.87 4.53
N SER A 73 -4.89 12.73 4.77
CA SER A 73 -6.29 12.42 4.54
C SER A 73 -6.79 11.56 5.68
N THR A 74 -8.10 11.41 5.78
CA THR A 74 -8.70 10.50 6.77
C THR A 74 -8.17 9.08 6.62
N LYS A 75 -8.03 8.60 5.39
CA LYS A 75 -7.48 7.28 5.11
C LYS A 75 -6.02 7.14 5.59
N ASP A 76 -5.14 8.09 5.24
CA ASP A 76 -3.73 8.10 5.67
C ASP A 76 -3.63 8.15 7.22
N LEU A 77 -4.48 8.94 7.87
CA LEU A 77 -4.53 9.00 9.33
C LEU A 77 -4.91 7.64 9.95
N MET A 78 -5.94 6.99 9.42
CA MET A 78 -6.39 5.70 9.92
C MET A 78 -5.34 4.60 9.74
N GLU A 79 -4.68 4.57 8.58
CA GLU A 79 -3.57 3.65 8.31
C GLU A 79 -2.39 3.88 9.27
N LEU A 80 -2.10 5.14 9.62
CA LEU A 80 -1.07 5.47 10.60
C LEU A 80 -1.46 5.09 12.02
N MET A 81 -2.72 5.31 12.42
CA MET A 81 -3.23 4.89 13.74
C MET A 81 -3.16 3.36 13.90
N GLU A 82 -3.60 2.61 12.89
CA GLU A 82 -3.53 1.16 12.85
C GLU A 82 -2.07 0.67 12.93
N TYR A 83 -1.15 1.31 12.18
CA TYR A 83 0.28 1.00 12.23
C TYR A 83 0.87 1.20 13.62
N PHE A 84 0.61 2.33 14.29
CA PHE A 84 1.18 2.63 15.60
C PHE A 84 0.57 1.74 16.69
N GLU A 85 -0.70 1.40 16.59
CA GLU A 85 -1.32 0.45 17.51
C GLU A 85 -0.75 -0.96 17.38
N HIS A 86 -0.63 -1.49 16.16
CA HIS A 86 -0.01 -2.80 15.93
C HIS A 86 1.45 -2.85 16.42
N LYS A 87 2.12 -1.71 16.45
CA LYS A 87 3.49 -1.58 16.98
C LYS A 87 3.53 -1.35 18.50
N ASP A 88 2.40 -1.37 19.18
CA ASP A 88 2.26 -1.04 20.61
C ASP A 88 2.80 0.35 20.97
N VAL A 89 2.60 1.33 20.08
CA VAL A 89 2.99 2.73 20.27
C VAL A 89 1.78 3.53 20.74
N LYS A 90 1.95 4.28 21.81
CA LYS A 90 0.92 5.18 22.32
C LYS A 90 0.83 6.42 21.44
N LEU A 91 -0.39 6.84 21.08
CA LEU A 91 -0.62 8.02 20.26
C LEU A 91 -1.40 9.05 21.05
N ILE A 92 -0.88 10.29 21.09
CA ILE A 92 -1.52 11.45 21.72
C ILE A 92 -1.68 12.55 20.68
N SER A 93 -2.89 13.07 20.52
CA SER A 93 -3.19 14.27 19.75
C SER A 93 -3.72 15.36 20.65
N ILE A 94 -2.98 16.47 20.71
CA ILE A 94 -3.21 17.53 21.72
C ILE A 94 -4.53 18.25 21.46
N LYS A 95 -4.75 18.70 20.23
CA LYS A 95 -5.96 19.48 19.88
C LYS A 95 -7.26 18.68 19.98
N GLU A 96 -7.22 17.42 19.55
CA GLU A 96 -8.39 16.56 19.60
C GLU A 96 -8.59 15.93 20.99
N ASN A 97 -7.70 16.22 21.96
CA ASN A 97 -7.71 15.60 23.30
C ASN A 97 -7.82 14.07 23.22
N PHE A 98 -7.08 13.50 22.27
CA PHE A 98 -7.06 12.07 22.00
C PHE A 98 -5.81 11.44 22.61
N ASP A 99 -5.98 10.38 23.38
CA ASP A 99 -4.91 9.63 24.03
C ASP A 99 -5.27 8.15 24.09
N THR A 100 -4.55 7.32 23.33
CA THR A 100 -4.79 5.87 23.28
C THR A 100 -4.53 5.14 24.59
N THR A 101 -3.96 5.78 25.60
CA THR A 101 -3.78 5.20 26.94
C THR A 101 -5.07 5.26 27.78
N THR A 102 -5.99 6.15 27.42
CA THR A 102 -7.26 6.36 28.15
C THR A 102 -8.37 5.43 27.63
N PRO A 103 -9.37 5.09 28.45
CA PRO A 103 -10.54 4.33 27.98
C PRO A 103 -11.29 5.03 26.83
N HIS A 104 -11.40 6.37 26.90
CA HIS A 104 -12.02 7.16 25.83
C HIS A 104 -11.23 7.08 24.51
N GLY A 105 -9.91 7.26 24.56
CA GLY A 105 -9.07 7.17 23.38
C GLY A 105 -9.08 5.77 22.76
N LYS A 106 -9.10 4.71 23.58
CA LYS A 106 -9.25 3.33 23.10
C LYS A 106 -10.58 3.11 22.38
N LEU A 107 -11.68 3.63 22.95
CA LEU A 107 -12.99 3.56 22.30
C LEU A 107 -12.96 4.28 20.94
N MET A 108 -12.43 5.50 20.90
CA MET A 108 -12.30 6.26 19.65
C MET A 108 -11.44 5.54 18.60
N LEU A 109 -10.32 4.93 19.03
CA LEU A 109 -9.46 4.14 18.14
C LEU A 109 -10.23 2.95 17.54
N THR A 110 -11.01 2.24 18.35
CA THR A 110 -11.88 1.13 17.90
C THR A 110 -12.90 1.61 16.86
N VAL A 111 -13.51 2.78 17.08
CA VAL A 111 -14.45 3.38 16.12
C VAL A 111 -13.74 3.71 14.79
N PHE A 112 -12.56 4.29 14.84
CA PHE A 112 -11.77 4.58 13.63
C PHE A 112 -11.39 3.30 12.85
N GLN A 113 -11.03 2.24 13.56
CA GLN A 113 -10.73 0.93 12.95
C GLN A 113 -11.97 0.31 12.29
N ALA A 114 -13.11 0.33 12.99
CA ALA A 114 -14.36 -0.16 12.43
C ALA A 114 -14.76 0.62 11.16
N PHE A 115 -14.56 1.94 11.16
CA PHE A 115 -14.82 2.77 9.99
C PHE A 115 -13.85 2.45 8.83
N SER A 116 -12.57 2.25 9.11
CA SER A 116 -11.57 1.83 8.12
C SER A 116 -11.93 0.48 7.50
N GLN A 117 -12.38 -0.48 8.30
CA GLN A 117 -12.83 -1.77 7.81
C GLN A 117 -14.08 -1.64 6.93
N PHE A 118 -15.06 -0.87 7.36
CA PHE A 118 -16.26 -0.60 6.59
C PHE A 118 -15.96 0.02 5.20
N GLU A 119 -15.04 1.00 5.13
CA GLU A 119 -14.63 1.57 3.85
C GLU A 119 -13.96 0.51 2.93
N ARG A 120 -13.10 -0.35 3.49
CA ARG A 120 -12.48 -1.46 2.74
C ARG A 120 -13.53 -2.41 2.17
N ASP A 121 -14.50 -2.78 2.99
CA ASP A 121 -15.58 -3.71 2.59
C ASP A 121 -16.47 -3.11 1.50
N LEU A 122 -16.81 -1.82 1.59
CA LEU A 122 -17.56 -1.12 0.54
C LEU A 122 -16.81 -1.08 -0.80
N ILE A 123 -15.49 -0.84 -0.76
CA ILE A 123 -14.67 -0.85 -1.98
C ILE A 123 -14.62 -2.25 -2.58
N ALA A 124 -14.45 -3.28 -1.75
CA ALA A 124 -14.44 -4.68 -2.18
C ALA A 124 -15.80 -5.07 -2.80
N GLN A 125 -16.90 -4.69 -2.17
CA GLN A 125 -18.25 -4.93 -2.70
C GLN A 125 -18.43 -4.27 -4.07
N ARG A 126 -18.14 -2.98 -4.21
CA ARG A 126 -18.25 -2.26 -5.49
C ARG A 126 -17.39 -2.88 -6.58
N THR A 127 -16.18 -3.32 -6.22
CA THR A 127 -15.27 -3.98 -7.16
C THR A 127 -15.85 -5.31 -7.64
N ASN A 128 -16.39 -6.12 -6.72
CA ASN A 128 -17.02 -7.40 -7.06
C ASN A 128 -18.26 -7.21 -7.93
N GLU A 129 -19.11 -6.24 -7.64
CA GLU A 129 -20.27 -5.87 -8.44
C GLU A 129 -19.84 -5.43 -9.85
N GLY A 130 -18.81 -4.59 -9.95
CA GLY A 130 -18.22 -4.16 -11.22
C GLY A 130 -17.66 -5.33 -12.04
N LEU A 131 -16.96 -6.26 -11.39
CA LEU A 131 -16.43 -7.47 -12.03
C LEU A 131 -17.55 -8.42 -12.49
N ALA A 132 -18.59 -8.61 -11.67
CA ALA A 132 -19.75 -9.41 -12.03
C ALA A 132 -20.46 -8.83 -13.27
N SER A 133 -20.69 -7.52 -13.27
CA SER A 133 -21.27 -6.80 -14.41
C SER A 133 -20.40 -6.88 -15.67
N ALA A 134 -19.08 -6.78 -15.54
CA ALA A 134 -18.16 -6.93 -16.66
C ALA A 134 -18.18 -8.35 -17.24
N ARG A 135 -18.21 -9.38 -16.36
CA ARG A 135 -18.31 -10.79 -16.77
C ARG A 135 -19.64 -11.10 -17.48
N ALA A 136 -20.74 -10.56 -16.97
CA ALA A 136 -22.07 -10.69 -17.61
C ALA A 136 -22.09 -10.11 -19.03
N ARG A 137 -21.29 -9.05 -19.29
CA ARG A 137 -21.08 -8.46 -20.62
C ARG A 137 -19.98 -9.15 -21.45
N GLY A 138 -19.53 -10.35 -21.05
CA GLY A 138 -18.54 -11.14 -21.78
C GLY A 138 -17.09 -10.64 -21.62
N ARG A 139 -16.83 -9.63 -20.81
CA ARG A 139 -15.47 -9.14 -20.55
C ARG A 139 -14.79 -10.05 -19.53
N LYS A 140 -13.82 -10.83 -19.99
CA LYS A 140 -12.97 -11.67 -19.12
C LYS A 140 -11.72 -10.89 -18.77
N GLY A 141 -11.47 -10.71 -17.48
CA GLY A 141 -10.20 -10.16 -16.99
C GLY A 141 -9.06 -11.16 -17.15
N GLY A 142 -7.85 -10.70 -16.91
CA GLY A 142 -6.64 -11.49 -16.97
C GLY A 142 -5.69 -11.06 -18.09
N ARG A 143 -4.53 -11.72 -18.18
CA ARG A 143 -3.54 -11.45 -19.23
C ARG A 143 -4.13 -11.82 -20.60
N PRO A 144 -4.05 -10.93 -21.60
CA PRO A 144 -4.48 -11.25 -22.96
C PRO A 144 -3.80 -12.54 -23.47
N ARG A 145 -4.58 -13.36 -24.16
CA ARG A 145 -4.00 -14.56 -24.81
C ARG A 145 -3.07 -14.14 -25.93
N VAL A 146 -2.03 -14.95 -26.15
CA VAL A 146 -1.15 -14.79 -27.32
C VAL A 146 -1.99 -14.91 -28.57
N LYS A 147 -1.77 -14.04 -29.55
CA LYS A 147 -2.53 -14.04 -30.81
C LYS A 147 -2.34 -15.38 -31.54
N ASP A 148 -3.41 -15.94 -32.06
CA ASP A 148 -3.38 -17.23 -32.76
C ASP A 148 -2.36 -17.27 -33.91
N LYS A 149 -2.24 -16.18 -34.68
CA LYS A 149 -1.21 -16.03 -35.72
C LYS A 149 0.23 -16.22 -35.21
N ASN A 150 0.54 -15.76 -34.00
CA ASN A 150 1.86 -15.93 -33.41
C ASN A 150 2.10 -17.40 -33.01
N ILE A 151 1.05 -18.06 -32.52
CA ILE A 151 1.11 -19.48 -32.17
C ILE A 151 1.28 -20.33 -33.42
N GLU A 152 0.49 -20.07 -34.47
CA GLU A 152 0.63 -20.75 -35.79
C GLU A 152 2.04 -20.58 -36.38
N LYS A 153 2.57 -19.34 -36.32
CA LYS A 153 3.94 -19.06 -36.76
C LYS A 153 4.95 -19.88 -35.96
N ALA A 154 4.84 -19.89 -34.62
CA ALA A 154 5.72 -20.64 -33.74
C ALA A 154 5.65 -22.15 -34.02
N LEU A 155 4.48 -22.72 -34.25
CA LEU A 155 4.30 -24.12 -34.57
C LEU A 155 4.87 -24.48 -35.96
N LYS A 156 4.71 -23.63 -36.99
CA LYS A 156 5.33 -23.81 -38.30
C LYS A 156 6.86 -23.85 -38.23
N LEU A 157 7.46 -22.88 -37.53
CA LEU A 157 8.91 -22.83 -37.29
C LEU A 157 9.41 -24.04 -36.52
N TYR A 158 8.66 -24.52 -35.53
CA TYR A 158 9.02 -25.73 -34.78
C TYR A 158 8.97 -27.00 -35.63
N ASN A 159 7.97 -27.12 -36.50
CA ASN A 159 7.81 -28.29 -37.35
C ASN A 159 8.82 -28.36 -38.50
N SER A 160 9.38 -27.23 -38.97
CA SER A 160 10.44 -27.20 -39.99
C SER A 160 11.75 -27.80 -39.50
N LYS A 161 11.97 -27.80 -38.15
CA LYS A 161 13.20 -28.25 -37.48
C LYS A 161 14.49 -27.48 -37.86
N ASP A 162 14.34 -26.32 -38.51
CA ASP A 162 15.43 -25.49 -38.98
C ASP A 162 15.88 -24.45 -37.93
N TYR A 163 15.09 -24.25 -36.86
CA TYR A 163 15.29 -23.19 -35.91
C TYR A 163 15.38 -23.72 -34.46
N SER A 164 16.25 -23.12 -33.67
CA SER A 164 16.31 -23.36 -32.23
C SER A 164 15.08 -22.80 -31.51
N ILE A 165 14.79 -23.31 -30.31
CA ILE A 165 13.68 -22.81 -29.51
C ILE A 165 13.82 -21.29 -29.20
N SER A 166 15.06 -20.83 -28.99
CA SER A 166 15.33 -19.40 -28.74
C SER A 166 14.97 -18.53 -29.94
N GLU A 167 15.35 -18.94 -31.15
CA GLU A 167 15.02 -18.24 -32.41
C GLU A 167 13.50 -18.24 -32.65
N ILE A 168 12.84 -19.37 -32.42
CA ILE A 168 11.38 -19.46 -32.54
C ILE A 168 10.68 -18.47 -31.59
N MET A 169 11.15 -18.36 -30.35
CA MET A 169 10.62 -17.41 -29.38
C MET A 169 10.80 -15.96 -29.82
N GLU A 170 11.98 -15.61 -30.33
CA GLU A 170 12.31 -14.27 -30.81
C GLU A 170 11.46 -13.91 -32.06
N MET A 171 11.37 -14.80 -33.02
CA MET A 171 10.64 -14.58 -34.28
C MET A 171 9.14 -14.57 -34.15
N SER A 172 8.57 -15.31 -33.17
CA SER A 172 7.11 -15.43 -32.97
C SER A 172 6.57 -14.59 -31.82
N GLY A 173 7.41 -14.15 -30.87
CA GLY A 173 7.00 -13.51 -29.63
C GLY A 173 6.26 -14.46 -28.67
N VAL A 174 6.36 -15.77 -28.85
CA VAL A 174 5.71 -16.80 -28.04
C VAL A 174 6.71 -17.35 -27.03
N SER A 175 6.36 -17.38 -25.73
CA SER A 175 7.24 -17.97 -24.72
C SER A 175 7.38 -19.48 -24.89
N GLN A 176 8.52 -20.04 -24.46
CA GLN A 176 8.80 -21.47 -24.49
C GLN A 176 7.69 -22.31 -23.85
N ALA A 177 7.22 -21.92 -22.67
CA ALA A 177 6.14 -22.63 -21.97
C ALA A 177 4.83 -22.65 -22.78
N THR A 178 4.52 -21.56 -23.50
CA THR A 178 3.35 -21.47 -24.35
C THR A 178 3.53 -22.37 -25.58
N LEU A 179 4.69 -22.34 -26.25
CA LEU A 179 5.00 -23.18 -27.40
C LEU A 179 4.81 -24.67 -27.06
N TYR A 180 5.45 -25.16 -26.00
CA TYR A 180 5.33 -26.57 -25.61
C TYR A 180 3.93 -26.97 -25.19
N ARG A 181 3.17 -26.09 -24.58
CA ARG A 181 1.75 -26.34 -24.25
C ARG A 181 0.92 -26.60 -25.50
N TYR A 182 1.14 -25.81 -26.57
CA TYR A 182 0.41 -25.99 -27.83
C TYR A 182 0.89 -27.22 -28.62
N ILE A 183 2.18 -27.52 -28.62
CA ILE A 183 2.72 -28.76 -29.20
C ILE A 183 2.06 -29.98 -28.54
N LYS A 184 1.98 -30.01 -27.20
CA LYS A 184 1.34 -31.10 -26.46
C LYS A 184 -0.15 -31.23 -26.76
N THR A 185 -0.83 -30.13 -27.02
CA THR A 185 -2.26 -30.15 -27.36
C THR A 185 -2.46 -30.65 -28.79
N THR A 186 -1.63 -30.25 -29.74
CA THR A 186 -1.69 -30.67 -31.13
C THR A 186 -1.34 -32.15 -31.31
N SER A 187 -0.34 -32.64 -30.58
CA SER A 187 0.04 -34.07 -30.59
C SER A 187 -1.05 -35.00 -30.02
N LYS A 188 -1.82 -34.53 -29.02
CA LYS A 188 -2.95 -35.29 -28.49
C LYS A 188 -4.13 -35.41 -29.48
N LEU A 189 -4.36 -34.39 -30.31
CA LEU A 189 -5.40 -34.38 -31.33
C LEU A 189 -5.05 -35.27 -32.56
N SER A 190 -3.76 -35.53 -32.81
CA SER A 190 -3.29 -36.39 -33.89
C SER A 190 -3.27 -37.89 -33.51
N ILE A 191 -3.35 -38.26 -32.22
CA ILE A 191 -3.37 -39.65 -31.74
C ILE A 191 -4.83 -40.16 -31.57
N SER A 192 -5.83 -39.24 -31.64
CA SER A 192 -7.24 -39.55 -31.45
C SER A 192 -8.01 -39.67 -32.80
N LYS A 193 -7.31 -39.81 -33.91
CA LYS A 193 -7.80 -40.16 -35.23
C LYS A 193 -7.17 -41.46 -35.70
#